data_61e247b49d70a8b850e021ffc0c0c0fe
#
_entry.id   61e247b49d70a8b850e021ffc0c0c0fe
#
_cell.length_a   1.000
_cell.length_b   1.000
_cell.length_c   1.000
_cell.angle_alpha   90.00
_cell.angle_beta   90.00
_cell.angle_gamma   90.00
#
_symmetry.space_group_name_H-M   'P 1'
#
loop_
_entity.id
_entity.type
_entity.pdbx_description
1 polymer ?
#
loop_
_entity_poly.entity_id
_entity_poly.type
_entity_poly.pdbx_seq_one_letter_code
_entity_poly.pdbx_strand_id
1 'polypeptide(L)'
;MNFVYISPQFPKTNWEFCDRLKQNGVTVLGIADVEYDELDEKLKNALTEYYRVSSLENYDEVLKAVGYFTFKYGKIDWLESNNEYWLEQDAKLRTDFNITTGIKTDKIHNIKEKSAMKSSYKKGGISTAAYHMVSTLPEARKFIKKVGYPVVVKPDNGVGASNTYRIRNNEELEDFYRNVPAVPYIMEEYVFGDLVSYDAIVDAEGNPIFETGITWEPTIMDIVNEGLDLYYYVRKQLPPELIDAGRRTIKGFGVKSRFVHMEFFKLLEDRKGLGKKGDYIGLEVNMRPAGGYTPNMYNYANNTDVYQIWADMVTYGKIVNASLNEHMERNFCIYVSRRDEKNYKHSDEEVLEKYGEAILMYERMPDLYSAAMGNRMYTAKFKDKEVMDEFIKFVHETV
;
A
#
# COMPACT_ATOMS: atom_id res chain seq x y z
N MET A 1 -26.08 9.11 2.94
CA MET A 1 -24.85 8.65 3.63
C MET A 1 -23.88 9.80 3.70
N ASN A 2 -23.31 10.09 4.88
CA ASN A 2 -22.31 11.12 5.10
C ASN A 2 -20.93 10.47 5.25
N PHE A 3 -20.03 10.78 4.36
CA PHE A 3 -18.68 10.25 4.33
C PHE A 3 -17.66 11.37 4.60
N VAL A 4 -16.83 11.21 5.61
CA VAL A 4 -15.68 12.09 5.86
C VAL A 4 -14.42 11.50 5.27
N TYR A 5 -13.76 12.22 4.36
CA TYR A 5 -12.50 11.84 3.75
C TYR A 5 -11.37 12.69 4.35
N ILE A 6 -10.41 12.05 5.02
CA ILE A 6 -9.22 12.69 5.60
C ILE A 6 -8.11 12.72 4.55
N SER A 7 -7.48 13.88 4.36
CA SER A 7 -6.40 14.08 3.37
C SER A 7 -6.80 13.70 1.93
N PRO A 8 -7.92 14.23 1.38
CA PRO A 8 -8.39 13.84 0.06
C PRO A 8 -7.48 14.33 -1.08
N GLN A 9 -6.58 15.29 -0.82
CA GLN A 9 -5.63 15.83 -1.79
C GLN A 9 -4.39 14.94 -1.99
N PHE A 10 -4.17 13.96 -1.10
CA PHE A 10 -2.96 13.16 -1.14
C PHE A 10 -3.21 11.67 -0.80
N PRO A 11 -2.75 10.72 -1.64
CA PRO A 11 -2.16 10.87 -2.99
C PRO A 11 -3.04 11.67 -3.96
N LYS A 12 -2.43 12.23 -5.03
CA LYS A 12 -3.15 13.05 -6.03
C LYS A 12 -4.37 12.35 -6.66
N THR A 13 -4.41 11.02 -6.64
CA THR A 13 -5.49 10.19 -7.19
C THR A 13 -6.69 10.01 -6.25
N ASN A 14 -6.59 10.45 -5.00
CA ASN A 14 -7.67 10.26 -4.01
C ASN A 14 -8.98 10.99 -4.37
N TRP A 15 -8.90 12.03 -5.21
CA TRP A 15 -10.12 12.67 -5.74
C TRP A 15 -11.03 11.69 -6.47
N GLU A 16 -10.49 10.62 -7.07
CA GLU A 16 -11.29 9.60 -7.77
C GLU A 16 -12.17 8.81 -6.79
N PHE A 17 -11.69 8.48 -5.60
CA PHE A 17 -12.54 7.91 -4.55
C PHE A 17 -13.69 8.85 -4.15
N CYS A 18 -13.37 10.13 -3.97
CA CYS A 18 -14.36 11.15 -3.64
C CYS A 18 -15.40 11.32 -4.76
N ASP A 19 -14.96 11.37 -6.01
CA ASP A 19 -15.83 11.53 -7.18
C ASP A 19 -16.80 10.36 -7.33
N ARG A 20 -16.33 9.12 -7.24
CA ARG A 20 -17.17 7.93 -7.34
C ARG A 20 -18.17 7.81 -6.19
N LEU A 21 -17.79 8.19 -4.97
CA LEU A 21 -18.74 8.30 -3.86
C LEU A 21 -19.83 9.33 -4.16
N LYS A 22 -19.45 10.50 -4.66
CA LYS A 22 -20.40 11.56 -5.01
C LYS A 22 -21.35 11.13 -6.12
N GLN A 23 -20.84 10.44 -7.15
CA GLN A 23 -21.66 9.86 -8.21
C GLN A 23 -22.67 8.84 -7.68
N ASN A 24 -22.34 8.10 -6.62
CA ASN A 24 -23.25 7.20 -5.92
C ASN A 24 -24.24 7.92 -4.97
N GLY A 25 -24.26 9.26 -4.98
CA GLY A 25 -25.17 10.06 -4.14
C GLY A 25 -24.73 10.23 -2.67
N VAL A 26 -23.46 9.97 -2.36
CA VAL A 26 -22.90 10.15 -1.02
C VAL A 26 -22.55 11.63 -0.80
N THR A 27 -22.81 12.15 0.39
CA THR A 27 -22.33 13.46 0.85
C THR A 27 -20.85 13.32 1.23
N VAL A 28 -19.94 13.81 0.41
CA VAL A 28 -18.50 13.67 0.58
C VAL A 28 -17.91 14.92 1.22
N LEU A 29 -17.37 14.78 2.43
CA LEU A 29 -16.90 15.86 3.30
C LEU A 29 -15.38 15.74 3.47
N GLY A 30 -14.62 16.65 2.87
CA GLY A 30 -13.15 16.61 2.90
C GLY A 30 -12.56 17.38 4.08
N ILE A 31 -11.54 16.85 4.74
CA ILE A 31 -10.73 17.54 5.75
C ILE A 31 -9.26 17.46 5.34
N ALA A 32 -8.59 18.60 5.21
CA ALA A 32 -7.15 18.68 4.98
C ALA A 32 -6.56 20.01 5.51
N ASP A 33 -5.24 20.14 5.41
CA ASP A 33 -4.46 21.30 5.84
C ASP A 33 -3.97 22.19 4.68
N VAL A 34 -4.44 21.93 3.47
CA VAL A 34 -4.15 22.71 2.26
C VAL A 34 -5.20 23.79 2.09
N GLU A 35 -4.81 24.97 1.57
CA GLU A 35 -5.77 26.03 1.24
C GLU A 35 -6.73 25.58 0.14
N TYR A 36 -8.01 25.98 0.24
CA TYR A 36 -9.04 25.56 -0.72
C TYR A 36 -8.66 25.92 -2.17
N ASP A 37 -8.08 27.11 -2.36
CA ASP A 37 -7.72 27.59 -3.69
C ASP A 37 -6.56 26.78 -4.32
N GLU A 38 -5.76 26.10 -3.50
CA GLU A 38 -4.65 25.24 -3.95
C GLU A 38 -5.10 23.80 -4.29
N LEU A 39 -6.33 23.43 -3.95
CA LEU A 39 -6.86 22.10 -4.30
C LEU A 39 -7.08 21.99 -5.80
N ASP A 40 -6.82 20.78 -6.33
CA ASP A 40 -7.16 20.45 -7.72
C ASP A 40 -8.67 20.63 -7.97
N GLU A 41 -9.03 21.19 -9.13
CA GLU A 41 -10.43 21.43 -9.51
C GLU A 41 -11.27 20.14 -9.54
N LYS A 42 -10.65 18.99 -9.89
CA LYS A 42 -11.34 17.71 -9.85
C LYS A 42 -11.73 17.33 -8.41
N LEU A 43 -10.82 17.59 -7.45
CA LEU A 43 -11.12 17.35 -6.04
C LEU A 43 -12.21 18.30 -5.53
N LYS A 44 -12.11 19.61 -5.83
CA LYS A 44 -13.15 20.59 -5.47
C LYS A 44 -14.52 20.14 -5.96
N ASN A 45 -14.61 19.67 -7.21
CA ASN A 45 -15.84 19.17 -7.80
C ASN A 45 -16.33 17.84 -7.19
N ALA A 46 -15.42 17.00 -6.69
CA ALA A 46 -15.75 15.72 -6.07
C ALA A 46 -16.24 15.86 -4.62
N LEU A 47 -15.95 16.96 -3.94
CA LEU A 47 -16.39 17.21 -2.58
C LEU A 47 -17.78 17.89 -2.54
N THR A 48 -18.53 17.63 -1.47
CA THR A 48 -19.75 18.39 -1.10
C THR A 48 -19.35 19.61 -0.30
N GLU A 49 -18.43 19.45 0.63
CA GLU A 49 -17.85 20.52 1.44
C GLU A 49 -16.41 20.18 1.83
N TYR A 50 -15.62 21.21 2.03
CA TYR A 50 -14.23 21.11 2.46
C TYR A 50 -14.02 21.90 3.75
N TYR A 51 -13.37 21.31 4.73
CA TYR A 51 -12.96 21.96 5.98
C TYR A 51 -11.43 21.97 6.08
N ARG A 52 -10.85 23.17 6.09
CA ARG A 52 -9.43 23.34 6.30
C ARG A 52 -9.09 23.35 7.79
N VAL A 53 -8.10 22.57 8.18
CA VAL A 53 -7.42 22.62 9.49
C VAL A 53 -6.04 23.26 9.33
N SER A 54 -5.39 23.69 10.41
CA SER A 54 -4.04 24.25 10.33
C SER A 54 -2.99 23.14 10.09
N SER A 55 -3.25 21.96 10.63
CA SER A 55 -2.44 20.75 10.45
C SER A 55 -3.31 19.53 10.71
N LEU A 56 -3.22 18.52 9.84
CA LEU A 56 -3.83 17.21 10.06
C LEU A 56 -3.21 16.46 11.25
N GLU A 57 -2.00 16.82 11.69
CA GLU A 57 -1.36 16.29 12.90
C GLU A 57 -2.02 16.81 14.19
N ASN A 58 -2.74 17.94 14.11
CA ASN A 58 -3.46 18.48 15.24
C ASN A 58 -4.83 17.80 15.39
N TYR A 59 -4.84 16.72 16.18
CA TYR A 59 -6.03 15.91 16.39
C TYR A 59 -7.25 16.73 16.83
N ASP A 60 -7.06 17.71 17.72
CA ASP A 60 -8.17 18.52 18.26
C ASP A 60 -8.83 19.38 17.18
N GLU A 61 -8.07 19.85 16.18
CA GLU A 61 -8.65 20.57 15.05
C GLU A 61 -9.44 19.64 14.13
N VAL A 62 -8.89 18.45 13.84
CA VAL A 62 -9.58 17.44 13.02
C VAL A 62 -10.86 16.97 13.72
N LEU A 63 -10.81 16.74 15.04
CA LEU A 63 -11.98 16.41 15.86
C LEU A 63 -13.08 17.47 15.75
N LYS A 64 -12.71 18.77 15.85
CA LYS A 64 -13.64 19.89 15.68
C LYS A 64 -14.24 19.94 14.28
N ALA A 65 -13.45 19.65 13.24
CA ALA A 65 -13.93 19.61 11.87
C ALA A 65 -14.97 18.49 11.67
N VAL A 66 -14.73 17.29 12.20
CA VAL A 66 -15.72 16.20 12.18
C VAL A 66 -16.96 16.55 12.99
N GLY A 67 -16.79 17.25 14.15
CA GLY A 67 -17.88 17.77 14.95
C GLY A 67 -18.75 18.79 14.20
N TYR A 68 -18.13 19.72 13.47
CA TYR A 68 -18.80 20.66 12.59
C TYR A 68 -19.63 19.95 11.51
N PHE A 69 -19.04 18.97 10.83
CA PHE A 69 -19.77 18.19 9.83
C PHE A 69 -20.92 17.39 10.43
N THR A 70 -20.71 16.82 11.63
CA THR A 70 -21.77 16.11 12.36
C THR A 70 -22.93 17.05 12.72
N PHE A 71 -22.63 18.27 13.14
CA PHE A 71 -23.66 19.29 13.44
C PHE A 71 -24.43 19.69 12.18
N LYS A 72 -23.74 19.89 11.06
CA LYS A 72 -24.33 20.42 9.83
C LYS A 72 -25.08 19.37 9.00
N TYR A 73 -24.53 18.15 8.90
CA TYR A 73 -25.02 17.09 8.02
C TYR A 73 -25.65 15.90 8.78
N GLY A 74 -25.57 15.91 10.09
CA GLY A 74 -26.01 14.79 10.92
C GLY A 74 -24.93 13.74 11.11
N LYS A 75 -25.35 12.53 11.51
CA LYS A 75 -24.43 11.42 11.79
C LYS A 75 -23.48 11.16 10.61
N ILE A 76 -22.20 11.00 10.93
CA ILE A 76 -21.21 10.52 9.99
C ILE A 76 -21.30 8.99 9.93
N ASP A 77 -21.58 8.46 8.74
CA ASP A 77 -21.74 7.03 8.51
C ASP A 77 -20.40 6.35 8.23
N TRP A 78 -19.46 7.06 7.60
CA TRP A 78 -18.15 6.55 7.21
C TRP A 78 -17.06 7.62 7.35
N LEU A 79 -15.87 7.21 7.78
CA LEU A 79 -14.69 8.05 7.83
C LEU A 79 -13.48 7.24 7.38
N GLU A 80 -12.69 7.74 6.42
CA GLU A 80 -11.54 7.05 5.85
C GLU A 80 -10.54 8.05 5.25
N SER A 81 -9.26 7.72 5.31
CA SER A 81 -8.19 8.42 4.58
C SER A 81 -7.67 7.64 3.37
N ASN A 82 -7.86 6.31 3.35
CA ASN A 82 -7.18 5.41 2.43
C ASN A 82 -5.65 5.57 2.43
N ASN A 83 -5.08 6.02 3.54
CA ASN A 83 -3.68 6.33 3.69
C ASN A 83 -3.12 5.72 4.98
N GLU A 84 -1.99 5.00 4.85
CA GLU A 84 -1.30 4.30 5.95
C GLU A 84 -0.96 5.23 7.12
N TYR A 85 -0.55 6.45 6.82
CA TYR A 85 -0.12 7.43 7.81
C TYR A 85 -1.26 7.83 8.76
N TRP A 86 -2.49 7.94 8.24
CA TRP A 86 -3.65 8.43 8.99
C TRP A 86 -4.50 7.32 9.63
N LEU A 87 -4.19 6.04 9.44
CA LEU A 87 -5.04 4.93 9.94
C LEU A 87 -5.31 4.95 11.45
N GLU A 88 -4.34 5.37 12.27
CA GLU A 88 -4.50 5.48 13.72
C GLU A 88 -5.42 6.66 14.08
N GLN A 89 -5.26 7.79 13.40
CA GLN A 89 -6.15 8.94 13.54
C GLN A 89 -7.56 8.61 13.08
N ASP A 90 -7.73 7.95 11.93
CA ASP A 90 -9.02 7.47 11.45
C ASP A 90 -9.70 6.58 12.50
N ALA A 91 -8.96 5.65 13.11
CA ALA A 91 -9.48 4.76 14.14
C ALA A 91 -9.93 5.53 15.41
N LYS A 92 -9.16 6.54 15.81
CA LYS A 92 -9.48 7.41 16.95
C LYS A 92 -10.74 8.22 16.68
N LEU A 93 -10.87 8.87 15.53
CA LEU A 93 -12.06 9.62 15.13
C LEU A 93 -13.30 8.72 15.05
N ARG A 94 -13.17 7.49 14.49
CA ARG A 94 -14.28 6.52 14.48
C ARG A 94 -14.71 6.12 15.89
N THR A 95 -13.79 6.05 16.84
CA THR A 95 -14.09 5.75 18.23
C THR A 95 -14.83 6.91 18.88
N ASP A 96 -14.31 8.14 18.77
CA ASP A 96 -14.84 9.33 19.42
C ASP A 96 -16.24 9.71 18.90
N PHE A 97 -16.49 9.54 17.59
CA PHE A 97 -17.80 9.79 16.98
C PHE A 97 -18.70 8.55 16.88
N ASN A 98 -18.29 7.42 17.46
CA ASN A 98 -19.00 6.16 17.37
C ASN A 98 -19.40 5.76 15.93
N ILE A 99 -18.49 5.99 14.97
CA ILE A 99 -18.64 5.51 13.59
C ILE A 99 -18.39 4.01 13.58
N THR A 100 -19.37 3.23 13.12
CA THR A 100 -19.33 1.77 13.21
C THR A 100 -18.70 1.07 12.01
N THR A 101 -18.45 1.82 10.93
CA THR A 101 -17.75 1.34 9.74
C THR A 101 -16.25 1.52 9.90
N GLY A 102 -15.48 0.47 9.66
CA GLY A 102 -14.04 0.50 9.78
C GLY A 102 -13.49 0.15 11.17
N ILE A 103 -12.15 0.17 11.26
CA ILE A 103 -11.41 -0.27 12.45
C ILE A 103 -11.34 0.88 13.46
N LYS A 104 -11.58 0.58 14.73
CA LYS A 104 -11.49 1.50 15.87
C LYS A 104 -10.20 1.28 16.67
N THR A 105 -9.96 2.14 17.67
CA THR A 105 -8.73 2.16 18.49
C THR A 105 -8.48 0.85 19.24
N ASP A 106 -9.51 0.11 19.61
CA ASP A 106 -9.38 -1.19 20.29
C ASP A 106 -8.74 -2.28 19.43
N LYS A 107 -8.73 -2.12 18.10
CA LYS A 107 -8.24 -3.12 17.13
C LYS A 107 -7.14 -2.62 16.21
N ILE A 108 -6.82 -1.32 16.21
CA ILE A 108 -5.88 -0.73 15.26
C ILE A 108 -4.46 -1.33 15.38
N HIS A 109 -4.02 -1.69 16.58
CA HIS A 109 -2.73 -2.31 16.82
C HIS A 109 -2.54 -3.62 16.03
N ASN A 110 -3.62 -4.39 15.80
CA ASN A 110 -3.56 -5.65 15.05
C ASN A 110 -3.20 -5.48 13.57
N ILE A 111 -3.29 -4.25 13.04
CA ILE A 111 -3.03 -3.93 11.65
C ILE A 111 -1.94 -2.86 11.46
N LYS A 112 -1.39 -2.34 12.57
CA LYS A 112 -0.29 -1.35 12.55
C LYS A 112 1.01 -1.92 13.09
N GLU A 113 0.94 -2.79 14.10
CA GLU A 113 2.10 -3.41 14.70
C GLU A 113 2.43 -4.74 13.98
N LYS A 114 3.63 -4.81 13.39
CA LYS A 114 4.09 -6.00 12.66
C LYS A 114 4.13 -7.25 13.53
N SER A 115 4.47 -7.09 14.80
CA SER A 115 4.44 -8.17 15.80
C SER A 115 3.02 -8.70 16.06
N ALA A 116 2.03 -7.80 16.16
CA ALA A 116 0.62 -8.15 16.35
C ALA A 116 0.02 -8.83 15.12
N MET A 117 0.39 -8.42 13.89
CA MET A 117 -0.03 -9.04 12.63
C MET A 117 0.26 -10.54 12.58
N LYS A 118 1.36 -11.02 13.23
CA LYS A 118 1.76 -12.42 13.23
C LYS A 118 0.65 -13.34 13.78
N SER A 119 -0.10 -12.88 14.78
CA SER A 119 -1.22 -13.65 15.34
C SER A 119 -2.38 -13.80 14.35
N SER A 120 -2.67 -12.77 13.56
CA SER A 120 -3.71 -12.79 12.54
C SER A 120 -3.32 -13.66 11.34
N TYR A 121 -2.07 -13.60 10.88
CA TYR A 121 -1.53 -14.54 9.89
C TYR A 121 -1.67 -15.99 10.36
N LYS A 122 -1.29 -16.28 11.61
CA LYS A 122 -1.42 -17.61 12.19
C LYS A 122 -2.88 -18.12 12.18
N LYS A 123 -3.86 -17.26 12.50
CA LYS A 123 -5.29 -17.61 12.41
C LYS A 123 -5.70 -17.96 10.98
N GLY A 124 -5.13 -17.29 9.97
CA GLY A 124 -5.30 -17.61 8.56
C GLY A 124 -4.51 -18.84 8.09
N GLY A 125 -3.66 -19.44 8.94
CA GLY A 125 -2.78 -20.55 8.57
C GLY A 125 -1.65 -20.12 7.61
N ILE A 126 -1.24 -18.86 7.66
CA ILE A 126 -0.14 -18.28 6.85
C ILE A 126 1.13 -18.25 7.71
N SER A 127 2.21 -18.79 7.17
CA SER A 127 3.54 -18.68 7.79
C SER A 127 4.06 -17.25 7.71
N THR A 128 4.83 -16.86 8.73
CA THR A 128 5.53 -15.55 8.76
C THR A 128 6.95 -15.76 9.27
N ALA A 129 7.84 -14.84 8.95
CA ALA A 129 9.21 -14.84 9.47
C ALA A 129 9.22 -14.99 11.01
N ALA A 130 10.13 -15.81 11.52
CA ALA A 130 10.41 -15.85 12.96
C ALA A 130 10.89 -14.47 13.40
N TYR A 131 10.52 -14.05 14.61
CA TYR A 131 10.83 -12.71 15.08
C TYR A 131 11.20 -12.64 16.57
N HIS A 132 11.78 -11.53 16.93
CA HIS A 132 12.14 -11.13 18.28
C HIS A 132 11.90 -9.61 18.45
N MET A 133 11.20 -9.20 19.48
CA MET A 133 11.11 -7.77 19.82
C MET A 133 12.48 -7.30 20.33
N VAL A 134 13.02 -6.26 19.69
CA VAL A 134 14.35 -5.73 20.07
C VAL A 134 14.36 -5.35 21.54
N SER A 135 15.29 -5.94 22.30
CA SER A 135 15.45 -5.73 23.73
C SER A 135 16.93 -5.58 24.07
N THR A 136 17.60 -6.63 24.51
CA THR A 136 19.02 -6.60 24.85
C THR A 136 19.87 -7.34 23.80
N LEU A 137 21.12 -6.92 23.63
CA LEU A 137 22.08 -7.57 22.74
C LEU A 137 22.22 -9.10 22.99
N PRO A 138 22.28 -9.60 24.26
CA PRO A 138 22.31 -11.04 24.52
C PRO A 138 21.07 -11.78 23.98
N GLU A 139 19.87 -11.22 24.13
CA GLU A 139 18.64 -11.85 23.60
C GLU A 139 18.61 -11.83 22.07
N ALA A 140 19.09 -10.76 21.43
CA ALA A 140 19.24 -10.70 19.98
C ALA A 140 20.22 -11.79 19.47
N ARG A 141 21.38 -11.94 20.13
CA ARG A 141 22.33 -13.01 19.79
C ARG A 141 21.73 -14.41 19.94
N LYS A 142 20.89 -14.64 20.96
CA LYS A 142 20.17 -15.89 21.15
C LYS A 142 19.17 -16.13 20.02
N PHE A 143 18.44 -15.11 19.58
CA PHE A 143 17.53 -15.21 18.44
C PHE A 143 18.31 -15.53 17.14
N ILE A 144 19.39 -14.78 16.88
CA ILE A 144 20.24 -14.97 15.68
C ILE A 144 20.88 -16.37 15.67
N LYS A 145 21.27 -16.92 16.82
CA LYS A 145 21.78 -18.30 16.90
C LYS A 145 20.74 -19.33 16.41
N LYS A 146 19.45 -19.01 16.53
CA LYS A 146 18.34 -19.87 16.06
C LYS A 146 18.06 -19.73 14.57
N VAL A 147 18.09 -18.50 14.03
CA VAL A 147 17.64 -18.22 12.65
C VAL A 147 18.79 -17.99 11.67
N GLY A 148 19.99 -17.64 12.15
CA GLY A 148 21.15 -17.27 11.33
C GLY A 148 21.13 -15.82 10.88
N TYR A 149 22.27 -15.38 10.31
CA TYR A 149 22.38 -14.14 9.57
C TYR A 149 22.01 -14.36 8.09
N PRO A 150 21.56 -13.29 7.36
CA PRO A 150 21.22 -11.97 7.89
C PRO A 150 19.88 -11.97 8.63
N VAL A 151 19.65 -10.93 9.43
CA VAL A 151 18.34 -10.59 10.00
C VAL A 151 17.92 -9.20 9.55
N VAL A 152 16.62 -8.92 9.55
CA VAL A 152 16.04 -7.61 9.26
C VAL A 152 15.54 -6.99 10.55
N VAL A 153 15.89 -5.73 10.80
CA VAL A 153 15.45 -4.96 11.97
C VAL A 153 14.72 -3.71 11.48
N LYS A 154 13.49 -3.53 11.92
CA LYS A 154 12.59 -2.46 11.46
C LYS A 154 11.67 -1.98 12.57
N PRO A 155 11.13 -0.74 12.51
CA PRO A 155 10.10 -0.30 13.45
C PRO A 155 8.91 -1.27 13.48
N ASP A 156 8.43 -1.62 14.66
CA ASP A 156 7.24 -2.48 14.80
C ASP A 156 5.98 -1.78 14.25
N ASN A 157 5.85 -0.48 14.54
CA ASN A 157 4.86 0.40 13.92
C ASN A 157 5.61 1.45 13.07
N GLY A 158 5.38 1.46 11.76
CA GLY A 158 6.03 2.38 10.83
C GLY A 158 5.49 2.23 9.42
N VAL A 159 5.73 3.25 8.60
CA VAL A 159 5.25 3.34 7.21
C VAL A 159 6.41 3.16 6.25
N GLY A 160 6.26 2.28 5.27
CA GLY A 160 7.27 2.01 4.25
C GLY A 160 8.51 1.30 4.80
N ALA A 161 9.60 1.30 4.02
CA ALA A 161 10.87 0.68 4.38
C ALA A 161 11.80 1.60 5.20
N SER A 162 11.31 2.74 5.67
CA SER A 162 12.10 3.72 6.43
C SER A 162 12.64 3.10 7.71
N ASN A 163 13.93 3.39 8.00
CA ASN A 163 14.62 2.87 9.17
C ASN A 163 14.63 1.32 9.28
N THR A 164 14.66 0.64 8.13
CA THR A 164 14.81 -0.81 8.04
C THR A 164 16.27 -1.14 7.76
N TYR A 165 16.85 -2.01 8.59
CA TYR A 165 18.24 -2.39 8.54
C TYR A 165 18.38 -3.89 8.25
N ARG A 166 19.27 -4.26 7.31
CA ARG A 166 19.71 -5.64 7.11
C ARG A 166 21.03 -5.81 7.88
N ILE A 167 21.02 -6.64 8.90
CA ILE A 167 22.18 -6.94 9.76
C ILE A 167 22.77 -8.28 9.31
N ARG A 168 24.03 -8.27 8.86
CA ARG A 168 24.69 -9.40 8.20
C ARG A 168 25.68 -10.15 9.09
N ASN A 169 26.12 -9.52 10.17
CA ASN A 169 27.16 -10.05 11.05
C ASN A 169 27.11 -9.43 12.45
N ASN A 170 27.98 -9.91 13.36
CA ASN A 170 28.03 -9.44 14.73
C ASN A 170 28.44 -7.96 14.87
N GLU A 171 29.30 -7.45 13.98
CA GLU A 171 29.75 -6.07 14.01
C GLU A 171 28.58 -5.13 13.71
N GLU A 172 27.85 -5.37 12.63
CA GLU A 172 26.64 -4.61 12.30
C GLU A 172 25.57 -4.70 13.41
N LEU A 173 25.44 -5.88 14.07
CA LEU A 173 24.56 -6.03 15.21
C LEU A 173 24.97 -5.15 16.39
N GLU A 174 26.25 -5.12 16.74
CA GLU A 174 26.77 -4.29 17.83
C GLU A 174 26.63 -2.81 17.50
N ASP A 175 26.84 -2.41 16.24
CA ASP A 175 26.62 -1.04 15.79
C ASP A 175 25.18 -0.60 15.95
N PHE A 176 24.22 -1.44 15.55
CA PHE A 176 22.80 -1.18 15.79
C PHE A 176 22.50 -0.99 17.28
N TYR A 177 23.05 -1.87 18.15
CA TYR A 177 22.80 -1.81 19.59
C TYR A 177 23.51 -0.64 20.30
N ARG A 178 24.50 0.01 19.69
CA ARG A 178 25.09 1.26 20.21
C ARG A 178 24.13 2.45 20.10
N ASN A 179 23.22 2.40 19.12
CA ASN A 179 22.30 3.50 18.79
C ASN A 179 20.86 2.99 18.57
N VAL A 180 20.35 2.12 19.47
CA VAL A 180 18.98 1.60 19.36
C VAL A 180 17.98 2.76 19.38
N PRO A 181 17.11 2.89 18.37
CA PRO A 181 16.10 3.93 18.37
C PRO A 181 15.13 3.81 19.55
N ALA A 182 14.56 4.94 19.98
CA ALA A 182 13.66 4.99 21.14
C ALA A 182 12.27 4.36 20.90
N VAL A 183 11.92 4.07 19.63
CA VAL A 183 10.66 3.41 19.28
C VAL A 183 10.81 1.88 19.31
N PRO A 184 9.71 1.12 19.51
CA PRO A 184 9.76 -0.34 19.45
C PRO A 184 10.21 -0.85 18.08
N TYR A 185 11.17 -1.79 18.08
CA TYR A 185 11.67 -2.46 16.88
C TYR A 185 11.42 -3.96 16.94
N ILE A 186 11.15 -4.55 15.77
CA ILE A 186 11.08 -5.99 15.54
C ILE A 186 12.31 -6.44 14.75
N MET A 187 12.92 -7.54 15.18
CA MET A 187 13.99 -8.24 14.47
C MET A 187 13.41 -9.52 13.89
N GLU A 188 13.52 -9.72 12.58
CA GLU A 188 12.99 -10.88 11.88
C GLU A 188 14.09 -11.67 11.19
N GLU A 189 13.92 -13.00 11.06
CA GLU A 189 14.74 -13.78 10.14
C GLU A 189 14.61 -13.23 8.72
N TYR A 190 15.71 -13.26 7.97
CA TYR A 190 15.68 -12.85 6.57
C TYR A 190 14.98 -13.92 5.73
N VAL A 191 13.96 -13.53 5.00
CA VAL A 191 13.22 -14.39 4.07
C VAL A 191 13.78 -14.21 2.67
N PHE A 192 14.35 -15.28 2.10
CA PHE A 192 14.83 -15.29 0.73
C PHE A 192 13.68 -15.62 -0.21
N GLY A 193 13.08 -14.58 -0.80
CA GLY A 193 11.88 -14.70 -1.62
C GLY A 193 11.62 -13.47 -2.48
N ASP A 194 10.83 -13.66 -3.54
CA ASP A 194 10.32 -12.57 -4.37
C ASP A 194 9.21 -11.83 -3.63
N LEU A 195 9.28 -10.50 -3.60
CA LEU A 195 8.22 -9.67 -3.01
C LEU A 195 7.04 -9.56 -3.99
N VAL A 196 5.87 -9.91 -3.51
CA VAL A 196 4.62 -9.83 -4.27
C VAL A 196 3.50 -9.32 -3.38
N SER A 197 2.45 -8.75 -3.97
CA SER A 197 1.22 -8.48 -3.23
C SER A 197 0.03 -9.29 -3.72
N TYR A 198 -0.93 -9.41 -2.82
CA TYR A 198 -2.32 -9.68 -3.11
C TYR A 198 -3.13 -8.47 -2.65
N ASP A 199 -3.86 -7.88 -3.58
CA ASP A 199 -4.64 -6.66 -3.37
C ASP A 199 -6.11 -6.96 -3.64
N ALA A 200 -6.98 -6.50 -2.76
CA ALA A 200 -8.40 -6.78 -2.89
C ALA A 200 -9.30 -5.66 -2.35
N ILE A 201 -10.50 -5.57 -2.92
CA ILE A 201 -11.63 -4.87 -2.31
C ILE A 201 -12.53 -5.95 -1.71
N VAL A 202 -12.79 -5.84 -0.41
CA VAL A 202 -13.50 -6.85 0.37
C VAL A 202 -14.85 -6.30 0.81
N ASP A 203 -15.92 -7.07 0.63
CA ASP A 203 -17.29 -6.71 1.01
C ASP A 203 -17.56 -6.80 2.52
N ALA A 204 -18.80 -6.52 2.92
CA ALA A 204 -19.22 -6.55 4.32
C ALA A 204 -19.24 -7.97 4.92
N GLU A 205 -19.35 -8.98 4.11
CA GLU A 205 -19.30 -10.40 4.49
C GLU A 205 -17.88 -10.93 4.62
N GLY A 206 -16.90 -10.23 4.05
CA GLY A 206 -15.49 -10.63 4.03
C GLY A 206 -15.10 -11.38 2.76
N ASN A 207 -15.88 -11.24 1.68
CA ASN A 207 -15.55 -11.82 0.38
C ASN A 207 -14.81 -10.78 -0.47
N PRO A 208 -13.74 -11.16 -1.17
CA PRO A 208 -13.11 -10.29 -2.15
C PRO A 208 -14.02 -10.15 -3.37
N ILE A 209 -14.41 -8.90 -3.69
CA ILE A 209 -15.21 -8.54 -4.86
C ILE A 209 -14.35 -8.06 -6.03
N PHE A 210 -13.09 -7.75 -5.77
CA PHE A 210 -12.04 -7.47 -6.75
C PHE A 210 -10.72 -8.01 -6.21
N GLU A 211 -9.90 -8.63 -7.07
CA GLU A 211 -8.62 -9.23 -6.71
C GLU A 211 -7.59 -8.93 -7.79
N THR A 212 -6.42 -8.48 -7.38
CA THR A 212 -5.26 -8.21 -8.23
C THR A 212 -3.97 -8.36 -7.42
N GLY A 213 -2.82 -8.04 -7.98
CA GLY A 213 -1.55 -8.06 -7.25
C GLY A 213 -0.38 -7.54 -8.04
N ILE A 214 0.66 -7.18 -7.32
CA ILE A 214 1.88 -6.55 -7.83
C ILE A 214 3.07 -7.50 -7.65
N THR A 215 4.07 -7.29 -8.47
CA THR A 215 5.43 -7.83 -8.30
C THR A 215 6.41 -6.68 -8.31
N TRP A 216 7.32 -6.67 -7.35
CA TRP A 216 8.46 -5.75 -7.29
C TRP A 216 9.74 -6.48 -7.66
N GLU A 217 10.54 -5.85 -8.49
CA GLU A 217 11.88 -6.29 -8.89
C GLU A 217 12.74 -5.03 -9.15
N PRO A 218 13.74 -4.68 -8.33
CA PRO A 218 14.14 -5.21 -7.02
C PRO A 218 13.22 -4.80 -5.88
N THR A 219 13.52 -5.24 -4.64
CA THR A 219 12.71 -4.87 -3.48
C THR A 219 12.87 -3.38 -3.13
N ILE A 220 11.85 -2.76 -2.52
CA ILE A 220 11.92 -1.34 -2.10
C ILE A 220 13.09 -1.09 -1.14
N MET A 221 13.40 -2.06 -0.27
CA MET A 221 14.55 -1.96 0.64
C MET A 221 15.88 -1.88 -0.14
N ASP A 222 16.06 -2.68 -1.19
CA ASP A 222 17.28 -2.65 -2.00
C ASP A 222 17.34 -1.36 -2.82
N ILE A 223 16.21 -0.88 -3.35
CA ILE A 223 16.12 0.40 -4.07
C ILE A 223 16.59 1.56 -3.22
N VAL A 224 16.07 1.68 -1.99
CA VAL A 224 16.40 2.79 -1.07
C VAL A 224 17.85 2.70 -0.59
N ASN A 225 18.33 1.49 -0.26
CA ASN A 225 19.67 1.30 0.29
C ASN A 225 20.79 1.35 -0.77
N GLU A 226 20.50 0.98 -2.01
CA GLU A 226 21.50 0.81 -3.08
C GLU A 226 21.30 1.83 -4.23
N GLY A 227 20.30 2.70 -4.16
CA GLY A 227 20.01 3.69 -5.21
C GLY A 227 19.62 3.07 -6.55
N LEU A 228 18.97 1.90 -6.52
CA LEU A 228 18.55 1.21 -7.74
C LEU A 228 17.36 1.92 -8.41
N ASP A 229 17.17 1.65 -9.69
CA ASP A 229 15.97 2.06 -10.41
C ASP A 229 14.81 1.17 -10.00
N LEU A 230 13.67 1.79 -9.74
CA LEU A 230 12.45 1.08 -9.37
C LEU A 230 11.66 0.70 -10.61
N TYR A 231 11.24 -0.55 -10.67
CA TYR A 231 10.06 -0.94 -11.41
C TYR A 231 9.23 -1.94 -10.63
N TYR A 232 7.93 -1.90 -10.85
CA TYR A 232 6.98 -2.90 -10.38
C TYR A 232 5.80 -2.97 -11.34
N TYR A 233 5.12 -4.10 -11.37
CA TYR A 233 4.03 -4.28 -12.30
C TYR A 233 2.84 -5.03 -11.69
N VAL A 234 1.66 -4.65 -12.16
CA VAL A 234 0.42 -5.38 -11.90
C VAL A 234 0.42 -6.64 -12.76
N ARG A 235 0.18 -7.79 -12.13
CA ARG A 235 0.13 -9.08 -12.80
C ARG A 235 -1.10 -9.20 -13.68
N LYS A 236 -0.92 -9.76 -14.88
CA LYS A 236 -2.04 -10.11 -15.76
C LYS A 236 -2.93 -11.19 -15.11
N GLN A 237 -2.34 -12.10 -14.35
CA GLN A 237 -3.05 -13.18 -13.65
C GLN A 237 -2.39 -13.49 -12.32
N LEU A 238 -3.20 -13.66 -11.27
CA LEU A 238 -2.70 -14.10 -9.98
C LEU A 238 -2.53 -15.63 -9.98
N PRO A 239 -1.41 -16.15 -9.45
CA PRO A 239 -1.28 -17.59 -9.18
C PRO A 239 -2.36 -18.06 -8.20
N PRO A 240 -2.96 -19.25 -8.41
CA PRO A 240 -3.98 -19.81 -7.51
C PRO A 240 -3.53 -19.89 -6.05
N GLU A 241 -2.24 -20.18 -5.81
CA GLU A 241 -1.65 -20.29 -4.48
C GLU A 241 -1.58 -18.90 -3.78
N LEU A 242 -1.34 -17.83 -4.54
CA LEU A 242 -1.38 -16.46 -4.01
C LEU A 242 -2.81 -16.02 -3.68
N ILE A 243 -3.77 -16.39 -4.53
CA ILE A 243 -5.20 -16.16 -4.25
C ILE A 243 -5.61 -16.86 -2.96
N ASP A 244 -5.25 -18.14 -2.79
CA ASP A 244 -5.52 -18.87 -1.55
C ASP A 244 -4.88 -18.20 -0.34
N ALA A 245 -3.60 -17.82 -0.42
CA ALA A 245 -2.89 -17.14 0.66
C ALA A 245 -3.56 -15.81 1.02
N GLY A 246 -3.93 -15.00 0.02
CA GLY A 246 -4.62 -13.73 0.21
C GLY A 246 -5.99 -13.90 0.88
N ARG A 247 -6.81 -14.81 0.38
CA ARG A 247 -8.16 -15.08 0.95
C ARG A 247 -8.08 -15.64 2.37
N ARG A 248 -7.11 -16.49 2.68
CA ARG A 248 -6.87 -16.96 4.05
C ARG A 248 -6.40 -15.82 4.96
N THR A 249 -5.60 -14.88 4.43
CA THR A 249 -5.17 -13.69 5.18
C THR A 249 -6.38 -12.79 5.47
N ILE A 250 -7.26 -12.52 4.49
CA ILE A 250 -8.52 -11.80 4.69
C ILE A 250 -9.28 -12.39 5.87
N LYS A 251 -9.46 -13.71 5.88
CA LYS A 251 -10.16 -14.44 6.95
C LYS A 251 -9.43 -14.33 8.30
N GLY A 252 -8.11 -14.50 8.31
CA GLY A 252 -7.29 -14.43 9.52
C GLY A 252 -7.30 -13.06 10.21
N PHE A 253 -7.34 -11.99 9.43
CA PHE A 253 -7.46 -10.62 9.90
C PHE A 253 -8.91 -10.17 10.12
N GLY A 254 -9.90 -10.95 9.67
CA GLY A 254 -11.31 -10.57 9.74
C GLY A 254 -11.64 -9.33 8.94
N VAL A 255 -11.02 -9.18 7.77
CA VAL A 255 -11.21 -8.01 6.88
C VAL A 255 -12.63 -7.95 6.40
N LYS A 256 -13.23 -6.74 6.45
CA LYS A 256 -14.57 -6.44 5.95
C LYS A 256 -14.64 -5.00 5.46
N SER A 257 -15.43 -4.80 4.42
CA SER A 257 -15.75 -3.47 3.87
C SER A 257 -14.52 -2.60 3.68
N ARG A 258 -13.51 -3.09 2.92
CA ARG A 258 -12.23 -2.39 2.86
C ARG A 258 -11.44 -2.72 1.60
N PHE A 259 -10.66 -1.75 1.14
CA PHE A 259 -9.52 -2.02 0.26
C PHE A 259 -8.34 -2.53 1.12
N VAL A 260 -7.62 -3.53 0.64
CA VAL A 260 -6.45 -4.08 1.30
C VAL A 260 -5.30 -4.28 0.33
N HIS A 261 -4.10 -4.07 0.84
CA HIS A 261 -2.83 -4.33 0.18
C HIS A 261 -2.01 -5.24 1.09
N MET A 262 -1.82 -6.49 0.67
CA MET A 262 -1.18 -7.54 1.47
C MET A 262 0.11 -7.98 0.80
N GLU A 263 1.23 -7.86 1.50
CA GLU A 263 2.55 -8.23 1.00
C GLU A 263 2.98 -9.62 1.45
N PHE A 264 3.57 -10.37 0.53
CA PHE A 264 4.10 -11.70 0.74
C PHE A 264 5.49 -11.86 0.11
N PHE A 265 6.31 -12.73 0.72
CA PHE A 265 7.45 -13.31 0.05
C PHE A 265 7.07 -14.66 -0.55
N LYS A 266 7.32 -14.85 -1.86
CA LYS A 266 7.29 -16.15 -2.50
C LYS A 266 8.66 -16.78 -2.34
N LEU A 267 8.77 -17.87 -1.56
CA LEU A 267 10.06 -18.52 -1.26
C LEU A 267 10.76 -19.01 -2.53
N LEU A 268 12.04 -18.70 -2.64
CA LEU A 268 12.91 -19.17 -3.72
C LEU A 268 13.60 -20.50 -3.41
N GLU A 269 13.58 -20.93 -2.15
CA GLU A 269 14.15 -22.19 -1.65
C GLU A 269 13.36 -22.75 -0.47
N ASP A 270 13.57 -24.03 -0.17
CA ASP A 270 12.99 -24.64 1.04
C ASP A 270 13.64 -24.06 2.30
N ARG A 271 12.82 -23.59 3.25
CA ARG A 271 13.29 -23.07 4.53
C ARG A 271 12.65 -23.80 5.69
N LYS A 272 13.48 -24.51 6.47
CA LYS A 272 13.02 -25.28 7.62
C LYS A 272 12.29 -24.39 8.64
N GLY A 273 11.05 -24.77 8.99
CA GLY A 273 10.23 -24.02 9.95
C GLY A 273 9.46 -22.85 9.35
N LEU A 274 9.66 -22.52 8.06
CA LEU A 274 8.98 -21.42 7.37
C LEU A 274 8.09 -21.95 6.25
N GLY A 275 8.64 -22.71 5.29
CA GLY A 275 7.90 -23.25 4.14
C GLY A 275 8.81 -23.91 3.11
N LYS A 276 8.20 -24.31 1.99
CA LYS A 276 8.89 -24.87 0.81
C LYS A 276 9.03 -23.82 -0.27
N LYS A 277 9.95 -24.03 -1.22
CA LYS A 277 10.06 -23.23 -2.44
C LYS A 277 8.68 -23.08 -3.09
N GLY A 278 8.31 -21.80 -3.37
CA GLY A 278 7.03 -21.44 -3.96
C GLY A 278 5.92 -21.10 -2.94
N ASP A 279 6.08 -21.42 -1.65
CA ASP A 279 5.13 -21.02 -0.61
C ASP A 279 5.14 -19.50 -0.40
N TYR A 280 3.98 -18.95 -0.04
CA TYR A 280 3.81 -17.52 0.28
C TYR A 280 3.88 -17.28 1.78
N ILE A 281 4.81 -16.43 2.18
CA ILE A 281 5.09 -16.06 3.57
C ILE A 281 4.57 -14.65 3.81
N GLY A 282 3.70 -14.47 4.78
CA GLY A 282 3.11 -13.16 5.09
C GLY A 282 4.15 -12.17 5.61
N LEU A 283 4.19 -11.00 5.02
CA LEU A 283 5.09 -9.90 5.39
C LEU A 283 4.32 -8.82 6.14
N GLU A 284 3.38 -8.16 5.48
CA GLU A 284 2.63 -7.02 6.01
C GLU A 284 1.22 -6.96 5.42
N VAL A 285 0.27 -6.46 6.20
CA VAL A 285 -1.10 -6.18 5.75
C VAL A 285 -1.40 -4.71 5.93
N ASN A 286 -1.67 -4.03 4.82
CA ASN A 286 -2.08 -2.65 4.79
C ASN A 286 -3.59 -2.56 4.52
N MET A 287 -4.35 -2.00 5.46
CA MET A 287 -5.82 -1.88 5.38
C MET A 287 -6.25 -0.67 4.57
N ARG A 288 -5.65 -0.53 3.39
CA ARG A 288 -5.85 0.56 2.43
C ARG A 288 -5.39 0.11 1.03
N PRO A 289 -5.71 0.84 -0.05
CA PRO A 289 -5.12 0.57 -1.36
C PRO A 289 -3.59 0.74 -1.33
N ALA A 290 -2.89 0.10 -2.26
CA ALA A 290 -1.47 0.36 -2.47
C ALA A 290 -1.23 1.83 -2.80
N GLY A 291 -0.03 2.33 -2.47
CA GLY A 291 0.28 3.76 -2.56
C GLY A 291 0.49 4.28 -3.99
N GLY A 292 0.63 5.59 -4.11
CA GLY A 292 0.93 6.28 -5.36
C GLY A 292 -0.14 6.10 -6.43
N TYR A 293 0.30 5.83 -7.66
CA TYR A 293 -0.56 5.61 -8.83
C TYR A 293 -1.01 4.14 -8.99
N THR A 294 -0.75 3.29 -8.02
CA THR A 294 -1.03 1.86 -8.13
C THR A 294 -2.52 1.54 -8.35
N PRO A 295 -3.50 2.23 -7.72
CA PRO A 295 -4.92 2.01 -8.06
C PRO A 295 -5.25 2.32 -9.53
N ASN A 296 -4.62 3.34 -10.14
CA ASN A 296 -4.76 3.60 -11.59
C ASN A 296 -4.16 2.47 -12.42
N MET A 297 -3.02 1.92 -11.98
CA MET A 297 -2.42 0.75 -12.65
C MET A 297 -3.33 -0.47 -12.58
N TYR A 298 -4.09 -0.66 -11.49
CA TYR A 298 -5.11 -1.70 -11.40
C TYR A 298 -6.20 -1.49 -12.46
N ASN A 299 -6.67 -0.25 -12.64
CA ASN A 299 -7.64 0.09 -13.68
C ASN A 299 -7.10 -0.24 -15.08
N TYR A 300 -5.88 0.19 -15.37
CA TYR A 300 -5.24 -0.05 -16.66
C TYR A 300 -4.99 -1.54 -16.95
N ALA A 301 -4.49 -2.27 -15.94
CA ALA A 301 -4.22 -3.70 -16.07
C ALA A 301 -5.48 -4.54 -16.26
N ASN A 302 -6.58 -4.17 -15.60
CA ASN A 302 -7.80 -4.97 -15.56
C ASN A 302 -8.94 -4.36 -16.41
N ASN A 303 -8.73 -3.24 -17.11
CA ASN A 303 -9.76 -2.50 -17.85
C ASN A 303 -11.04 -2.29 -17.01
N THR A 304 -10.88 -1.80 -15.78
CA THR A 304 -11.95 -1.62 -14.79
C THR A 304 -11.82 -0.26 -14.11
N ASP A 305 -12.67 0.02 -13.15
CA ASP A 305 -12.60 1.20 -12.26
C ASP A 305 -12.67 0.74 -10.79
N VAL A 306 -11.48 0.56 -10.17
CA VAL A 306 -11.39 0.13 -8.77
C VAL A 306 -11.93 1.18 -7.80
N TYR A 307 -11.92 2.46 -8.18
CA TYR A 307 -12.52 3.53 -7.40
C TYR A 307 -14.04 3.40 -7.35
N GLN A 308 -14.67 3.06 -8.50
CA GLN A 308 -16.10 2.78 -8.55
C GLN A 308 -16.45 1.49 -7.81
N ILE A 309 -15.66 0.42 -7.96
CA ILE A 309 -15.88 -0.84 -7.20
C ILE A 309 -15.82 -0.56 -5.69
N TRP A 310 -14.85 0.24 -5.24
CA TRP A 310 -14.74 0.62 -3.84
C TRP A 310 -15.90 1.50 -3.38
N ALA A 311 -16.29 2.50 -4.17
CA ALA A 311 -17.42 3.37 -3.86
C ALA A 311 -18.74 2.59 -3.79
N ASP A 312 -18.95 1.62 -4.69
CA ASP A 312 -20.11 0.72 -4.68
C ASP A 312 -20.12 -0.14 -3.40
N MET A 313 -18.98 -0.70 -3.02
CA MET A 313 -18.83 -1.47 -1.78
C MET A 313 -19.16 -0.61 -0.55
N VAL A 314 -18.67 0.64 -0.49
CA VAL A 314 -18.96 1.58 0.60
C VAL A 314 -20.45 1.92 0.64
N THR A 315 -21.04 2.22 -0.52
CA THR A 315 -22.41 2.76 -0.60
C THR A 315 -23.48 1.67 -0.50
N TYR A 316 -23.25 0.53 -1.17
CA TYR A 316 -24.25 -0.51 -1.36
C TYR A 316 -23.86 -1.87 -0.77
N GLY A 317 -22.62 -2.01 -0.24
CA GLY A 317 -22.07 -3.28 0.25
C GLY A 317 -21.71 -4.30 -0.83
N LYS A 318 -21.89 -3.96 -2.12
CA LYS A 318 -21.65 -4.84 -3.28
C LYS A 318 -21.37 -4.02 -4.53
N ILE A 319 -20.83 -4.63 -5.58
CA ILE A 319 -20.76 -4.03 -6.91
C ILE A 319 -22.16 -3.91 -7.50
N VAL A 320 -22.53 -2.71 -7.97
CA VAL A 320 -23.82 -2.45 -8.61
C VAL A 320 -23.70 -2.56 -10.12
N ASN A 321 -22.58 -2.12 -10.69
CA ASN A 321 -22.31 -2.22 -12.11
C ASN A 321 -21.54 -3.50 -12.44
N ALA A 322 -22.26 -4.55 -12.84
CA ALA A 322 -21.68 -5.86 -13.17
C ALA A 322 -20.64 -5.79 -14.32
N SER A 323 -20.75 -4.81 -15.23
CA SER A 323 -19.81 -4.66 -16.35
C SER A 323 -18.38 -4.36 -15.89
N LEU A 324 -18.19 -3.86 -14.66
CA LEU A 324 -16.86 -3.65 -14.06
C LEU A 324 -16.08 -4.95 -13.83
N ASN A 325 -16.75 -6.10 -13.80
CA ASN A 325 -16.15 -7.41 -13.56
C ASN A 325 -16.30 -8.42 -14.73
N GLU A 326 -17.27 -8.25 -15.61
CA GLU A 326 -17.68 -9.30 -16.57
C GLU A 326 -16.77 -9.43 -17.80
N HIS A 327 -16.00 -8.40 -18.14
CA HIS A 327 -15.21 -8.35 -19.37
C HIS A 327 -13.80 -7.77 -19.16
N MET A 328 -13.15 -8.13 -18.06
CA MET A 328 -11.80 -7.66 -17.79
C MET A 328 -10.79 -8.31 -18.74
N GLU A 329 -10.49 -7.66 -19.86
CA GLU A 329 -9.26 -7.99 -20.60
C GLU A 329 -8.07 -7.63 -19.72
N ARG A 330 -7.37 -8.63 -19.23
CA ARG A 330 -6.24 -8.43 -18.33
C ARG A 330 -4.95 -8.21 -19.09
N ASN A 331 -4.18 -7.26 -18.64
CA ASN A 331 -2.87 -6.87 -19.16
C ASN A 331 -1.84 -6.80 -18.04
N PHE A 332 -0.57 -6.71 -18.39
CA PHE A 332 0.44 -6.19 -17.50
C PHE A 332 0.35 -4.67 -17.51
N CYS A 333 0.43 -4.03 -16.33
CA CYS A 333 0.63 -2.60 -16.23
C CYS A 333 1.85 -2.35 -15.35
N ILE A 334 2.83 -1.64 -15.88
CA ILE A 334 4.12 -1.45 -15.22
C ILE A 334 4.35 0.02 -14.88
N TYR A 335 4.95 0.24 -13.72
CA TYR A 335 5.60 1.47 -13.31
C TYR A 335 7.11 1.30 -13.47
N VAL A 336 7.76 2.20 -14.18
CA VAL A 336 9.22 2.24 -14.35
C VAL A 336 9.70 3.64 -14.05
N SER A 337 10.69 3.80 -13.18
CA SER A 337 11.24 5.10 -12.86
C SER A 337 12.67 5.30 -13.36
N ARG A 338 13.06 6.57 -13.47
CA ARG A 338 14.42 7.02 -13.71
C ARG A 338 14.89 7.96 -12.62
N ARG A 339 16.20 7.99 -12.40
CA ARG A 339 16.88 8.89 -11.44
C ARG A 339 17.64 9.97 -12.18
N ASP A 340 17.58 11.20 -11.70
CA ASP A 340 18.24 12.34 -12.36
C ASP A 340 19.78 12.24 -12.33
N GLU A 341 20.33 11.52 -11.32
CA GLU A 341 21.77 11.31 -11.17
C GLU A 341 22.35 10.23 -12.08
N LYS A 342 21.52 9.48 -12.83
CA LYS A 342 21.96 8.41 -13.74
C LYS A 342 21.96 8.87 -15.20
N ASN A 343 22.93 8.38 -15.96
CA ASN A 343 23.04 8.61 -17.40
C ASN A 343 22.44 7.43 -18.17
N TYR A 344 21.22 7.61 -18.66
CA TYR A 344 20.54 6.61 -19.49
C TYR A 344 20.92 6.79 -20.95
N LYS A 345 21.02 5.64 -21.65
CA LYS A 345 21.38 5.60 -23.07
C LYS A 345 20.32 6.22 -23.98
N HIS A 346 19.05 6.05 -23.61
CA HIS A 346 17.91 6.55 -24.36
C HIS A 346 17.30 7.75 -23.66
N SER A 347 17.04 8.82 -24.40
CA SER A 347 16.35 10.01 -23.87
C SER A 347 14.89 9.71 -23.55
N ASP A 348 14.22 10.60 -22.80
CA ASP A 348 12.80 10.46 -22.53
C ASP A 348 11.96 10.58 -23.81
N GLU A 349 12.39 11.44 -24.76
CA GLU A 349 11.75 11.59 -26.08
C GLU A 349 11.84 10.29 -26.89
N GLU A 350 12.99 9.60 -26.89
CA GLU A 350 13.16 8.31 -27.57
C GLU A 350 12.30 7.22 -26.96
N VAL A 351 12.13 7.22 -25.61
CA VAL A 351 11.21 6.31 -24.92
C VAL A 351 9.77 6.58 -25.36
N LEU A 352 9.33 7.85 -25.35
CA LEU A 352 8.00 8.25 -25.74
C LEU A 352 7.73 8.00 -27.23
N GLU A 353 8.70 8.20 -28.12
CA GLU A 353 8.57 7.90 -29.55
C GLU A 353 8.38 6.39 -29.79
N LYS A 354 9.18 5.56 -29.11
CA LYS A 354 9.15 4.11 -29.33
C LYS A 354 7.96 3.40 -28.67
N TYR A 355 7.55 3.85 -27.49
CA TYR A 355 6.55 3.16 -26.66
C TYR A 355 5.31 4.03 -26.33
N GLY A 356 5.16 5.20 -26.95
CA GLY A 356 4.10 6.17 -26.62
C GLY A 356 2.68 5.60 -26.65
N GLU A 357 2.38 4.66 -27.58
CA GLU A 357 1.07 3.99 -27.61
C GLU A 357 0.80 3.10 -26.37
N ALA A 358 1.85 2.58 -25.73
CA ALA A 358 1.73 1.78 -24.52
C ALA A 358 1.78 2.62 -23.24
N ILE A 359 2.41 3.81 -23.30
CA ILE A 359 2.59 4.70 -22.14
C ILE A 359 1.28 5.43 -21.84
N LEU A 360 0.77 5.25 -20.63
CA LEU A 360 -0.47 5.84 -20.13
C LEU A 360 -0.22 7.05 -19.24
N MET A 361 0.94 7.09 -18.58
CA MET A 361 1.37 8.20 -17.72
C MET A 361 2.87 8.41 -17.85
N TYR A 362 3.27 9.66 -17.90
CA TYR A 362 4.66 10.10 -17.83
C TYR A 362 4.69 11.36 -16.98
N GLU A 363 5.34 11.31 -15.83
CA GLU A 363 5.36 12.42 -14.88
C GLU A 363 6.69 12.54 -14.15
N ARG A 364 6.99 13.76 -13.71
CA ARG A 364 8.02 14.02 -12.72
C ARG A 364 7.45 13.81 -11.32
N MET A 365 8.14 12.99 -10.53
CA MET A 365 7.75 12.76 -9.15
C MET A 365 8.18 13.92 -8.25
N PRO A 366 7.37 14.27 -7.23
CA PRO A 366 7.80 15.21 -6.20
C PRO A 366 9.07 14.74 -5.50
N ASP A 367 9.98 15.67 -5.19
CA ASP A 367 11.30 15.34 -4.61
C ASP A 367 11.19 14.55 -3.29
N LEU A 368 10.13 14.77 -2.51
CA LEU A 368 9.86 14.02 -1.28
C LEU A 368 9.81 12.50 -1.49
N TYR A 369 9.43 12.05 -2.69
CA TYR A 369 9.29 10.62 -3.02
C TYR A 369 10.42 10.07 -3.88
N SER A 370 11.32 10.93 -4.36
CA SER A 370 12.36 10.55 -5.33
C SER A 370 13.27 9.43 -4.83
N ALA A 371 13.56 9.39 -3.53
CA ALA A 371 14.40 8.35 -2.93
C ALA A 371 13.83 6.93 -3.14
N ALA A 372 12.52 6.76 -2.99
CA ALA A 372 11.84 5.47 -3.14
C ALA A 372 11.27 5.26 -4.54
N MET A 373 10.77 6.32 -5.19
CA MET A 373 9.98 6.24 -6.42
C MET A 373 10.74 6.68 -7.68
N GLY A 374 11.97 7.19 -7.55
CA GLY A 374 12.71 7.84 -8.64
C GLY A 374 12.21 9.27 -8.93
N ASN A 375 12.89 9.98 -9.83
CA ASN A 375 12.58 11.38 -10.13
C ASN A 375 11.59 11.53 -11.27
N ARG A 376 11.57 10.60 -12.24
CA ARG A 376 10.65 10.56 -13.38
C ARG A 376 10.09 9.16 -13.52
N MET A 377 8.85 9.05 -13.94
CA MET A 377 8.21 7.76 -14.06
C MET A 377 7.42 7.61 -15.35
N TYR A 378 7.34 6.37 -15.81
CA TYR A 378 6.46 5.91 -16.88
C TYR A 378 5.52 4.86 -16.31
N THR A 379 4.22 4.98 -16.63
CA THR A 379 3.28 3.87 -16.45
C THR A 379 2.84 3.41 -17.83
N ALA A 380 3.04 2.14 -18.13
CA ALA A 380 2.76 1.58 -19.44
C ALA A 380 1.99 0.25 -19.34
N LYS A 381 1.22 -0.09 -20.39
CA LYS A 381 0.37 -1.28 -20.45
C LYS A 381 0.80 -2.19 -21.61
N PHE A 382 0.94 -3.50 -21.32
CA PHE A 382 1.38 -4.51 -22.28
C PHE A 382 0.52 -5.78 -22.19
N LYS A 383 0.31 -6.42 -23.34
CA LYS A 383 -0.35 -7.74 -23.41
C LYS A 383 0.62 -8.88 -23.08
N ASP A 384 1.87 -8.73 -23.47
CA ASP A 384 2.91 -9.76 -23.42
C ASP A 384 4.02 -9.35 -22.46
N LYS A 385 4.50 -10.33 -21.67
CA LYS A 385 5.56 -10.07 -20.67
C LYS A 385 6.89 -9.76 -21.34
N GLU A 386 7.20 -10.43 -22.42
CA GLU A 386 8.44 -10.24 -23.19
C GLU A 386 8.58 -8.79 -23.67
N VAL A 387 7.50 -8.20 -24.21
CA VAL A 387 7.48 -6.80 -24.65
C VAL A 387 7.62 -5.84 -23.46
N MET A 388 6.99 -6.16 -22.32
CA MET A 388 7.17 -5.41 -21.09
C MET A 388 8.62 -5.45 -20.60
N ASP A 389 9.26 -6.63 -20.64
CA ASP A 389 10.66 -6.79 -20.21
C ASP A 389 11.64 -6.04 -21.15
N GLU A 390 11.36 -5.99 -22.45
CA GLU A 390 12.08 -5.15 -23.41
C GLU A 390 11.93 -3.66 -23.11
N PHE A 391 10.73 -3.22 -22.73
CA PHE A 391 10.50 -1.84 -22.31
C PHE A 391 11.31 -1.47 -21.07
N ILE A 392 11.31 -2.32 -20.02
CA ILE A 392 12.12 -2.11 -18.81
C ILE A 392 13.59 -1.93 -19.18
N LYS A 393 14.11 -2.88 -19.98
CA LYS A 393 15.51 -2.86 -20.42
C LYS A 393 15.82 -1.57 -21.18
N PHE A 394 14.96 -1.14 -22.09
CA PHE A 394 15.18 0.07 -22.88
C PHE A 394 15.17 1.33 -22.00
N VAL A 395 14.24 1.41 -21.04
CA VAL A 395 14.14 2.57 -20.13
C VAL A 395 15.34 2.64 -19.19
N HIS A 396 15.86 1.50 -18.72
CA HIS A 396 16.93 1.46 -17.71
C HIS A 396 18.35 1.25 -18.31
N GLU A 397 18.49 1.10 -19.63
CA GLU A 397 19.83 0.95 -20.26
C GLU A 397 20.65 2.22 -20.01
N THR A 398 21.79 2.06 -19.33
CA THR A 398 22.74 3.14 -19.03
C THR A 398 23.88 3.16 -20.07
N VAL A 399 24.55 4.33 -20.18
CA VAL A 399 25.72 4.53 -21.06
C VAL A 399 26.93 3.81 -20.50
#